data_6fff9c1b5786677f77beed490a58b801
#
_entry.id   6fff9c1b5786677f77beed490a58b801
#
_cell.length_a   1.000
_cell.length_b   1.000
_cell.length_c   1.000
_cell.angle_alpha   90.00
_cell.angle_beta   90.00
_cell.angle_gamma   90.00
#
_symmetry.space_group_name_H-M   'P 1'
#
loop_
_entity.id
_entity.type
_entity.pdbx_description
1 polymer ?
#
loop_
_entity_poly.entity_id
_entity_poly.type
_entity_poly.pdbx_seq_one_letter_code
_entity_poly.pdbx_strand_id
1 'polypeptide(L)'
;YKKIIYNSVINIKNIIRKNPKKVAIIFGILVIIILSILLINIYIQENKKQKYVEYDGENLSESKYPGYKEMIDELLEKHSNWTFTLFYTRLDWEEVIENEGHSDNRTNPLNLIPDSSEYPEDWECEIDKGKTFDNGTWLCASDKAIRCQMDPRNLLNDENIFQFKELGYVEGAQTAQGLQEITEDTFLEGENISDALIQAGKNSDLDPYFIASRLIQEQGRRGTVLSQGYEYNGQVIYNPFNINATGNSSEEIIQNAAEYAYEQGWDSLEKGLIGGIDFMKKGYIDRGQNTLYLQKFDIVDQDGSLYTNQYMQNLLAPKSEASNMLEIYQASDTVDAELNFIIPLYENMPDEVSER
;
A
#
# COMPACT_ATOMS: atom_id res chain seq x y z
N TYR A 1 -9.65 -12.55 -56.74
CA TYR A 1 -8.64 -12.43 -55.67
C TYR A 1 -7.35 -13.18 -56.03
N LYS A 2 -7.36 -14.48 -56.34
CA LYS A 2 -6.15 -15.27 -56.69
C LYS A 2 -5.33 -14.70 -57.86
N LYS A 3 -5.98 -14.15 -58.91
CA LYS A 3 -5.32 -13.58 -60.08
C LYS A 3 -4.64 -12.21 -59.78
N ILE A 4 -5.20 -11.43 -58.86
CA ILE A 4 -4.62 -10.15 -58.45
C ILE A 4 -3.37 -10.41 -57.59
N ILE A 5 -3.42 -11.35 -56.64
CA ILE A 5 -2.27 -11.74 -55.84
C ILE A 5 -1.14 -12.31 -56.69
N TYR A 6 -1.47 -13.17 -57.67
CA TYR A 6 -0.49 -13.77 -58.59
C TYR A 6 0.23 -12.71 -59.43
N ASN A 7 -0.50 -11.75 -60.01
CA ASN A 7 0.08 -10.65 -60.80
C ASN A 7 0.94 -9.71 -59.94
N SER A 8 0.53 -9.45 -58.67
CA SER A 8 1.33 -8.65 -57.73
C SER A 8 2.65 -9.34 -57.37
N VAL A 9 2.64 -10.66 -57.16
CA VAL A 9 3.85 -11.45 -56.86
C VAL A 9 4.82 -11.47 -58.06
N ILE A 10 4.29 -11.57 -59.28
CA ILE A 10 5.12 -11.52 -60.51
C ILE A 10 5.74 -10.12 -60.67
N ASN A 11 5.00 -9.05 -60.46
CA ASN A 11 5.51 -7.69 -60.50
C ASN A 11 6.62 -7.44 -59.48
N ILE A 12 6.46 -7.89 -58.25
CA ILE A 12 7.46 -7.79 -57.17
C ILE A 12 8.73 -8.56 -57.58
N LYS A 13 8.62 -9.80 -58.09
CA LYS A 13 9.75 -10.57 -58.56
C LYS A 13 10.51 -9.87 -59.71
N ASN A 14 9.80 -9.22 -60.63
CA ASN A 14 10.42 -8.48 -61.75
C ASN A 14 11.13 -7.20 -61.27
N ILE A 15 10.60 -6.49 -60.25
CA ILE A 15 11.23 -5.33 -59.63
C ILE A 15 12.53 -5.74 -58.92
N ILE A 16 12.49 -6.82 -58.14
CA ILE A 16 13.66 -7.38 -57.46
C ILE A 16 14.75 -7.75 -58.46
N ARG A 17 14.38 -8.40 -59.57
CA ARG A 17 15.33 -8.88 -60.58
C ARG A 17 15.97 -7.75 -61.37
N LYS A 18 15.28 -6.60 -61.59
CA LYS A 18 15.79 -5.43 -62.31
C LYS A 18 16.76 -4.56 -61.50
N ASN A 19 16.59 -4.48 -60.18
CA ASN A 19 17.38 -3.61 -59.31
C ASN A 19 17.68 -4.23 -57.93
N PRO A 20 18.40 -5.35 -57.85
CA PRO A 20 18.57 -6.10 -56.61
C PRO A 20 19.26 -5.28 -55.51
N LYS A 21 20.22 -4.41 -55.87
CA LYS A 21 20.91 -3.54 -54.89
C LYS A 21 19.97 -2.48 -54.29
N LYS A 22 19.08 -1.87 -55.07
CA LYS A 22 18.10 -0.91 -54.56
C LYS A 22 17.07 -1.57 -53.65
N VAL A 23 16.62 -2.78 -54.02
CA VAL A 23 15.68 -3.57 -53.19
C VAL A 23 16.33 -3.96 -51.85
N ALA A 24 17.60 -4.41 -51.89
CA ALA A 24 18.34 -4.74 -50.68
C ALA A 24 18.52 -3.51 -49.75
N ILE A 25 18.81 -2.34 -50.30
CA ILE A 25 18.91 -1.07 -49.53
C ILE A 25 17.56 -0.71 -48.92
N ILE A 26 16.48 -0.75 -49.70
CA ILE A 26 15.13 -0.43 -49.20
C ILE A 26 14.72 -1.42 -48.07
N PHE A 27 14.98 -2.72 -48.28
CA PHE A 27 14.73 -3.73 -47.27
C PHE A 27 15.56 -3.50 -46.00
N GLY A 28 16.85 -3.16 -46.14
CA GLY A 28 17.71 -2.79 -45.00
C GLY A 28 17.18 -1.56 -44.21
N ILE A 29 16.73 -0.52 -44.94
CA ILE A 29 16.13 0.66 -44.32
C ILE A 29 14.84 0.28 -43.57
N LEU A 30 13.95 -0.53 -44.14
CA LEU A 30 12.73 -1.00 -43.49
C LEU A 30 13.02 -1.80 -42.23
N VAL A 31 14.01 -2.68 -42.24
CA VAL A 31 14.45 -3.45 -41.09
C VAL A 31 14.95 -2.50 -39.95
N ILE A 32 15.76 -1.50 -40.33
CA ILE A 32 16.24 -0.49 -39.35
C ILE A 32 15.07 0.28 -38.73
N ILE A 33 14.11 0.71 -39.56
CA ILE A 33 12.91 1.44 -39.03
C ILE A 33 12.11 0.55 -38.08
N ILE A 34 11.87 -0.72 -38.45
CA ILE A 34 11.15 -1.67 -37.59
C ILE A 34 11.90 -1.88 -36.24
N LEU A 35 13.21 -2.09 -36.30
CA LEU A 35 14.03 -2.25 -35.12
C LEU A 35 14.02 -0.98 -34.24
N SER A 36 14.08 0.20 -34.88
CA SER A 36 14.00 1.47 -34.16
C SER A 36 12.62 1.64 -33.43
N ILE A 37 11.53 1.30 -34.13
CA ILE A 37 10.18 1.33 -33.54
C ILE A 37 10.08 0.33 -32.36
N LEU A 38 10.63 -0.87 -32.49
CA LEU A 38 10.65 -1.87 -31.42
C LEU A 38 11.47 -1.37 -30.25
N LEU A 39 12.65 -0.79 -30.46
CA LEU A 39 13.47 -0.22 -29.39
C LEU A 39 12.79 0.97 -28.69
N ILE A 40 12.14 1.83 -29.47
CA ILE A 40 11.36 2.95 -28.90
C ILE A 40 10.19 2.40 -28.05
N ASN A 41 9.48 1.39 -28.53
CA ASN A 41 8.39 0.78 -27.79
C ASN A 41 8.90 0.10 -26.49
N ILE A 42 10.01 -0.62 -26.55
CA ILE A 42 10.63 -1.20 -25.35
C ILE A 42 11.02 -0.10 -24.36
N TYR A 43 11.66 0.97 -24.82
CA TYR A 43 12.03 2.11 -23.99
C TYR A 43 10.80 2.80 -23.34
N ILE A 44 9.71 2.98 -24.11
CA ILE A 44 8.47 3.54 -23.59
C ILE A 44 7.86 2.61 -22.53
N GLN A 45 7.82 1.31 -22.77
CA GLN A 45 7.28 0.34 -21.80
C GLN A 45 8.10 0.28 -20.52
N GLU A 46 9.43 0.28 -20.60
CA GLU A 46 10.29 0.31 -19.41
C GLU A 46 10.11 1.61 -18.62
N ASN A 47 9.94 2.77 -19.27
CA ASN A 47 9.70 4.02 -18.59
C ASN A 47 8.29 4.14 -17.97
N LYS A 48 7.35 3.29 -18.37
CA LYS A 48 6.01 3.21 -17.76
C LYS A 48 5.96 2.31 -16.52
N LYS A 49 6.97 1.47 -16.31
CA LYS A 49 7.00 0.60 -15.12
C LYS A 49 7.26 1.41 -13.87
N GLN A 50 6.54 1.07 -12.83
CA GLN A 50 6.80 1.56 -11.48
C GLN A 50 8.21 1.16 -11.04
N LYS A 51 8.87 2.00 -10.27
CA LYS A 51 10.22 1.72 -9.76
C LYS A 51 10.49 2.39 -8.43
N TYR A 52 11.32 1.76 -7.64
CA TYR A 52 11.86 2.27 -6.40
C TYR A 52 13.31 2.72 -6.63
N VAL A 53 13.67 3.89 -6.10
CA VAL A 53 15.02 4.47 -6.23
C VAL A 53 15.38 5.12 -4.90
N GLU A 54 16.51 4.74 -4.32
CA GLU A 54 17.02 5.38 -3.11
C GLU A 54 17.29 6.87 -3.39
N TYR A 55 16.86 7.74 -2.48
CA TYR A 55 17.10 9.17 -2.56
C TYR A 55 18.55 9.48 -2.19
N ASP A 56 19.27 10.19 -3.06
CA ASP A 56 20.68 10.55 -2.90
C ASP A 56 20.95 12.06 -2.77
N GLY A 57 19.89 12.84 -2.56
CA GLY A 57 19.95 14.31 -2.48
C GLY A 57 19.88 15.04 -3.84
N GLU A 58 20.16 14.35 -4.96
CA GLU A 58 20.25 14.96 -6.29
C GLU A 58 19.28 14.36 -7.32
N ASN A 59 18.80 13.14 -7.09
CA ASN A 59 18.03 12.36 -8.07
C ASN A 59 16.53 12.68 -8.12
N LEU A 60 16.07 13.71 -7.42
CA LEU A 60 14.69 14.20 -7.41
C LEU A 60 14.58 15.55 -8.13
N SER A 61 13.89 15.58 -9.25
CA SER A 61 13.70 16.79 -10.06
C SER A 61 12.62 17.69 -9.48
N GLU A 62 12.98 18.84 -8.95
CA GLU A 62 12.06 19.85 -8.41
C GLU A 62 11.04 20.33 -9.47
N SER A 63 11.47 20.48 -10.73
CA SER A 63 10.58 20.91 -11.81
C SER A 63 9.51 19.86 -12.18
N LYS A 64 9.72 18.60 -11.82
CA LYS A 64 8.78 17.50 -12.08
C LYS A 64 7.98 17.11 -10.83
N TYR A 65 8.59 17.26 -9.68
CA TYR A 65 8.01 16.88 -8.37
C TYR A 65 8.24 18.06 -7.39
N PRO A 66 7.46 19.15 -7.54
CA PRO A 66 7.68 20.38 -6.77
C PRO A 66 7.42 20.19 -5.28
N GLY A 67 8.32 20.74 -4.45
CA GLY A 67 8.21 20.77 -3.00
C GLY A 67 8.71 19.50 -2.27
N TYR A 68 8.88 18.38 -2.94
CA TYR A 68 9.29 17.13 -2.29
C TYR A 68 10.72 17.17 -1.75
N LYS A 69 11.65 17.73 -2.56
CA LYS A 69 13.07 17.74 -2.22
C LYS A 69 13.33 18.49 -0.92
N GLU A 70 12.78 19.71 -0.80
CA GLU A 70 12.96 20.56 0.38
C GLU A 70 12.45 19.85 1.65
N MET A 71 11.24 19.25 1.59
CA MET A 71 10.64 18.55 2.72
C MET A 71 11.43 17.30 3.15
N ILE A 72 11.96 16.52 2.19
CA ILE A 72 12.79 15.35 2.48
C ILE A 72 14.14 15.79 3.08
N ASP A 73 14.76 16.81 2.52
CA ASP A 73 16.05 17.33 3.02
C ASP A 73 15.91 17.86 4.47
N GLU A 74 14.80 18.56 4.80
CA GLU A 74 14.50 19.01 6.18
C GLU A 74 14.36 17.82 7.15
N LEU A 75 13.73 16.73 6.74
CA LEU A 75 13.61 15.53 7.57
C LEU A 75 14.97 14.85 7.76
N LEU A 76 15.82 14.80 6.73
CA LEU A 76 17.17 14.24 6.83
C LEU A 76 18.10 15.10 7.72
N GLU A 77 17.93 16.43 7.75
CA GLU A 77 18.66 17.30 8.66
C GLU A 77 18.34 17.03 10.13
N LYS A 78 17.09 16.64 10.44
CA LYS A 78 16.64 16.30 11.79
C LYS A 78 16.97 14.86 12.18
N HIS A 79 16.85 13.93 11.25
CA HIS A 79 16.94 12.48 11.44
C HIS A 79 17.99 11.88 10.50
N SER A 80 19.25 12.07 10.81
CA SER A 80 20.38 11.71 9.91
C SER A 80 20.54 10.21 9.62
N ASN A 81 19.88 9.34 10.39
CA ASN A 81 19.90 7.88 10.17
C ASN A 81 18.74 7.39 9.31
N TRP A 82 17.80 8.28 8.99
CA TRP A 82 16.69 7.91 8.11
C TRP A 82 17.16 7.82 6.66
N THR A 83 16.50 6.96 5.90
CA THR A 83 16.68 6.83 4.47
C THR A 83 15.33 7.00 3.77
N PHE A 84 15.38 7.47 2.52
CA PHE A 84 14.18 7.67 1.73
C PHE A 84 14.29 6.91 0.42
N THR A 85 13.24 6.18 0.09
CA THR A 85 13.08 5.50 -1.20
C THR A 85 12.00 6.18 -2.00
N LEU A 86 12.35 6.74 -3.14
CA LEU A 86 11.42 7.36 -4.09
C LEU A 86 10.67 6.25 -4.86
N PHE A 87 9.37 6.20 -4.71
CA PHE A 87 8.51 5.30 -5.47
C PHE A 87 7.88 6.05 -6.65
N TYR A 88 8.47 5.92 -7.82
CA TYR A 88 7.92 6.46 -9.06
C TYR A 88 6.71 5.64 -9.48
N THR A 89 5.51 6.07 -9.12
CA THR A 89 4.26 5.34 -9.35
C THR A 89 3.90 5.23 -10.83
N ARG A 90 4.32 6.20 -11.65
CA ARG A 90 3.93 6.34 -13.06
C ARG A 90 2.43 6.54 -13.30
N LEU A 91 1.72 6.84 -12.23
CA LEU A 91 0.29 7.13 -12.27
C LEU A 91 0.08 8.65 -12.36
N ASP A 92 -0.85 9.05 -13.20
CA ASP A 92 -1.30 10.43 -13.30
C ASP A 92 -2.10 10.83 -12.06
N TRP A 93 -1.79 11.99 -11.47
CA TRP A 93 -2.43 12.42 -10.23
C TRP A 93 -3.96 12.53 -10.33
N GLU A 94 -4.46 13.13 -11.42
CA GLU A 94 -5.91 13.30 -11.59
C GLU A 94 -6.60 11.95 -11.79
N GLU A 95 -5.99 11.04 -12.54
CA GLU A 95 -6.50 9.68 -12.74
C GLU A 95 -6.58 8.91 -11.42
N VAL A 96 -5.57 9.05 -10.55
CA VAL A 96 -5.57 8.43 -9.22
C VAL A 96 -6.72 8.97 -8.37
N ILE A 97 -6.91 10.28 -8.33
CA ILE A 97 -8.00 10.90 -7.57
C ILE A 97 -9.37 10.46 -8.10
N GLU A 98 -9.55 10.39 -9.42
CA GLU A 98 -10.79 9.91 -10.03
C GLU A 98 -11.07 8.43 -9.65
N ASN A 99 -10.04 7.59 -9.57
CA ASN A 99 -10.18 6.19 -9.17
C ASN A 99 -10.46 6.03 -7.66
N GLU A 100 -9.92 6.89 -6.82
CA GLU A 100 -10.19 6.90 -5.37
C GLU A 100 -11.53 7.56 -5.04
N GLY A 101 -12.01 8.47 -5.87
CA GLY A 101 -13.29 9.16 -5.72
C GLY A 101 -14.48 8.23 -5.84
N HIS A 102 -15.62 8.69 -5.30
CA HIS A 102 -16.89 7.96 -5.45
C HIS A 102 -17.61 8.39 -6.72
N SER A 103 -18.14 7.43 -7.46
CA SER A 103 -18.86 7.65 -8.71
C SER A 103 -20.16 6.84 -8.77
N ASP A 104 -21.11 7.25 -9.63
CA ASP A 104 -22.38 6.55 -9.87
C ASP A 104 -22.23 5.07 -10.26
N ASN A 105 -21.05 4.67 -10.73
CA ASN A 105 -20.74 3.31 -11.13
C ASN A 105 -20.38 2.39 -9.95
N ARG A 106 -20.23 2.94 -8.74
CA ARG A 106 -19.88 2.21 -7.51
C ARG A 106 -21.04 2.23 -6.53
N THR A 107 -21.40 1.07 -6.02
CA THR A 107 -22.44 0.93 -5.00
C THR A 107 -22.02 1.52 -3.66
N ASN A 108 -20.72 1.38 -3.30
CA ASN A 108 -20.15 1.88 -2.05
C ASN A 108 -18.90 2.71 -2.35
N PRO A 109 -18.66 3.81 -1.61
CA PRO A 109 -17.42 4.57 -1.73
C PRO A 109 -16.22 3.75 -1.26
N LEU A 110 -15.05 3.99 -1.87
CA LEU A 110 -13.77 3.42 -1.40
C LEU A 110 -13.25 4.16 -0.16
N ASN A 111 -13.61 5.43 -0.03
CA ASN A 111 -13.11 6.31 1.00
C ASN A 111 -14.25 6.89 1.83
N LEU A 112 -14.18 6.68 3.13
CA LEU A 112 -15.10 7.20 4.14
C LEU A 112 -14.36 8.11 5.12
N ILE A 113 -15.05 9.12 5.62
CA ILE A 113 -14.63 9.97 6.73
C ILE A 113 -15.61 9.85 7.90
N PRO A 114 -15.19 10.05 9.15
CA PRO A 114 -16.13 10.08 10.29
C PRO A 114 -17.15 11.22 10.14
N ASP A 115 -18.41 10.94 10.47
CA ASP A 115 -19.44 11.98 10.64
C ASP A 115 -19.15 12.78 11.92
N SER A 116 -18.34 13.81 11.78
CA SER A 116 -17.87 14.66 12.88
C SER A 116 -17.67 16.10 12.43
N SER A 117 -18.05 17.04 13.28
CA SER A 117 -17.81 18.48 13.06
C SER A 117 -16.33 18.90 13.12
N GLU A 118 -15.42 17.97 13.39
CA GLU A 118 -13.97 18.21 13.33
C GLU A 118 -13.45 18.33 11.91
N TYR A 119 -14.22 17.81 10.92
CA TYR A 119 -13.85 17.84 9.50
C TYR A 119 -14.62 18.92 8.74
N PRO A 120 -14.00 19.52 7.71
CA PRO A 120 -14.68 20.51 6.86
C PRO A 120 -15.94 19.91 6.20
N GLU A 121 -17.01 20.72 6.06
CA GLU A 121 -18.24 20.28 5.40
C GLU A 121 -18.01 19.88 3.93
N ASP A 122 -17.03 20.47 3.25
CA ASP A 122 -16.67 20.16 1.87
C ASP A 122 -15.81 18.87 1.72
N TRP A 123 -15.57 18.17 2.83
CA TRP A 123 -14.97 16.83 2.81
C TRP A 123 -15.99 15.72 2.55
N GLU A 124 -17.28 15.99 2.67
CA GLU A 124 -18.34 15.06 2.27
C GLU A 124 -18.54 15.08 0.74
N CYS A 125 -18.68 13.91 0.12
CA CYS A 125 -18.91 13.81 -1.32
C CYS A 125 -20.32 14.27 -1.70
N GLU A 126 -20.46 14.98 -2.83
CA GLU A 126 -21.73 15.51 -3.28
C GLU A 126 -22.72 14.42 -3.76
N ILE A 127 -22.21 13.29 -4.29
CA ILE A 127 -23.03 12.23 -4.86
C ILE A 127 -23.88 11.49 -3.81
N ASP A 128 -23.35 11.32 -2.60
CA ASP A 128 -24.02 10.65 -1.47
C ASP A 128 -24.24 11.62 -0.29
N LYS A 129 -24.35 12.90 -0.54
CA LYS A 129 -24.46 13.94 0.50
C LYS A 129 -25.63 13.69 1.46
N GLY A 130 -25.33 13.66 2.75
CA GLY A 130 -26.27 13.34 3.83
C GLY A 130 -26.60 11.86 3.98
N LYS A 131 -25.96 10.98 3.20
CA LYS A 131 -26.07 9.54 3.33
C LYS A 131 -24.95 9.03 4.25
N THR A 132 -25.33 8.28 5.27
CA THR A 132 -24.41 7.67 6.20
C THR A 132 -24.15 6.21 5.89
N PHE A 133 -22.97 5.74 6.22
CA PHE A 133 -22.50 4.36 6.07
C PHE A 133 -22.19 3.75 7.44
N ASP A 134 -21.97 2.45 7.51
CA ASP A 134 -21.54 1.71 8.69
C ASP A 134 -22.28 2.11 9.99
N ASN A 135 -23.59 1.82 10.01
CA ASN A 135 -24.48 2.13 11.12
C ASN A 135 -24.65 3.64 11.43
N GLY A 136 -24.40 4.50 10.45
CA GLY A 136 -24.70 5.92 10.58
C GLY A 136 -23.58 6.78 11.17
N THR A 137 -22.34 6.31 11.14
CA THR A 137 -21.19 7.00 11.74
C THR A 137 -20.16 7.49 10.73
N TRP A 138 -20.35 7.19 9.44
CA TRP A 138 -19.41 7.50 8.39
C TRP A 138 -20.11 8.21 7.22
N LEU A 139 -19.38 9.14 6.57
CA LEU A 139 -19.77 9.86 5.37
C LEU A 139 -18.85 9.48 4.21
N CYS A 140 -19.34 9.58 2.98
CA CYS A 140 -18.53 9.45 1.79
C CYS A 140 -17.51 10.61 1.69
N ALA A 141 -16.23 10.32 1.48
CA ALA A 141 -15.20 11.33 1.30
C ALA A 141 -15.28 12.01 -0.07
N SER A 142 -15.14 13.34 -0.10
CA SER A 142 -15.02 14.11 -1.33
C SER A 142 -13.63 13.99 -1.96
N ASP A 143 -13.51 14.36 -3.24
CA ASP A 143 -12.22 14.45 -3.92
C ASP A 143 -11.25 15.41 -3.19
N LYS A 144 -11.78 16.49 -2.57
CA LYS A 144 -10.97 17.41 -1.77
C LYS A 144 -10.34 16.70 -0.56
N ALA A 145 -11.13 15.92 0.18
CA ALA A 145 -10.64 15.15 1.31
C ALA A 145 -9.60 14.11 0.87
N ILE A 146 -9.87 13.41 -0.24
CA ILE A 146 -8.96 12.41 -0.81
C ILE A 146 -7.65 13.07 -1.22
N ARG A 147 -7.67 14.17 -1.99
CA ARG A 147 -6.48 14.93 -2.37
C ARG A 147 -5.64 15.35 -1.17
N CYS A 148 -6.29 15.92 -0.15
CA CYS A 148 -5.62 16.34 1.07
C CYS A 148 -4.88 15.20 1.78
N GLN A 149 -5.48 14.01 1.85
CA GLN A 149 -4.90 12.83 2.52
C GLN A 149 -3.93 12.04 1.65
N MET A 150 -4.05 12.16 0.34
CA MET A 150 -3.17 11.45 -0.60
C MET A 150 -1.96 12.28 -1.04
N ASP A 151 -2.01 13.62 -1.00
CA ASP A 151 -0.86 14.45 -1.39
C ASP A 151 0.32 14.19 -0.44
N PRO A 152 1.38 13.52 -0.91
CA PRO A 152 2.49 13.16 -0.03
C PRO A 152 3.15 14.37 0.64
N ARG A 153 3.08 15.55 0.03
CA ARG A 153 3.66 16.79 0.57
C ARG A 153 2.98 17.24 1.87
N ASN A 154 1.68 16.89 2.07
CA ASN A 154 0.99 17.11 3.34
C ASN A 154 1.50 16.18 4.46
N LEU A 155 2.19 15.12 4.09
CA LEU A 155 2.59 14.03 4.98
C LEU A 155 4.10 13.99 5.25
N LEU A 156 4.92 14.73 4.47
CA LEU A 156 6.38 14.85 4.61
C LEU A 156 6.74 15.80 5.74
N ASN A 157 6.39 15.44 6.99
CA ASN A 157 6.68 16.18 8.21
C ASN A 157 6.76 15.22 9.40
N ASP A 158 7.30 15.69 10.52
CA ASP A 158 7.56 14.87 11.72
C ASP A 158 6.33 14.16 12.27
N GLU A 159 5.11 14.68 12.08
CA GLU A 159 3.88 14.12 12.62
C GLU A 159 3.29 12.99 11.74
N ASN A 160 3.45 13.09 10.42
CA ASN A 160 2.71 12.26 9.47
C ASN A 160 3.59 11.30 8.67
N ILE A 161 4.93 11.48 8.69
CA ILE A 161 5.88 10.73 7.86
C ILE A 161 5.79 9.21 8.07
N PHE A 162 5.40 8.75 9.25
CA PHE A 162 5.28 7.32 9.55
C PHE A 162 4.23 6.60 8.70
N GLN A 163 3.36 7.31 7.98
CA GLN A 163 2.50 6.70 6.95
C GLN A 163 3.32 6.08 5.81
N PHE A 164 4.52 6.60 5.58
CA PHE A 164 5.46 6.13 4.55
C PHE A 164 6.56 5.22 5.09
N LYS A 165 6.61 5.00 6.42
CA LYS A 165 7.61 4.10 7.00
C LYS A 165 7.47 2.70 6.40
N GLU A 166 8.56 2.15 5.89
CA GLU A 166 8.60 0.77 5.45
C GLU A 166 8.35 -0.17 6.63
N LEU A 167 7.41 -1.09 6.47
CA LEU A 167 6.92 -1.98 7.52
C LEU A 167 7.84 -3.21 7.74
N GLY A 168 9.11 -3.11 7.35
CA GLY A 168 10.12 -4.13 7.59
C GLY A 168 10.64 -4.13 9.03
N TYR A 169 11.18 -5.28 9.45
CA TYR A 169 11.90 -5.41 10.71
C TYR A 169 13.27 -4.70 10.62
N VAL A 170 13.58 -3.88 11.62
CA VAL A 170 14.88 -3.20 11.74
C VAL A 170 15.51 -3.57 13.07
N GLU A 171 16.68 -4.24 13.05
CA GLU A 171 17.37 -4.67 14.25
C GLU A 171 17.69 -3.48 15.17
N GLY A 172 17.27 -3.55 16.41
CA GLY A 172 17.47 -2.49 17.42
C GLY A 172 16.44 -1.34 17.38
N ALA A 173 15.64 -1.22 16.31
CA ALA A 173 14.57 -0.22 16.25
C ALA A 173 13.31 -0.69 16.97
N GLN A 174 12.96 -1.96 16.84
CA GLN A 174 11.83 -2.56 17.54
C GLN A 174 12.32 -3.36 18.73
N THR A 175 11.85 -2.99 19.93
CA THR A 175 12.30 -3.57 21.21
C THR A 175 11.15 -4.26 21.95
N ALA A 176 11.47 -5.25 22.78
CA ALA A 176 10.49 -5.89 23.64
C ALA A 176 9.87 -4.87 24.63
N GLN A 177 10.64 -3.88 25.09
CA GLN A 177 10.14 -2.82 25.94
C GLN A 177 9.09 -1.96 25.23
N GLY A 178 9.35 -1.52 24.00
CA GLY A 178 8.37 -0.76 23.22
C GLY A 178 7.10 -1.56 22.94
N LEU A 179 7.22 -2.87 22.70
CA LEU A 179 6.02 -3.73 22.60
C LEU A 179 5.25 -3.82 23.91
N GLN A 180 5.92 -3.90 25.06
CA GLN A 180 5.24 -3.91 26.34
C GLN A 180 4.44 -2.62 26.57
N GLU A 181 4.96 -1.47 26.18
CA GLU A 181 4.25 -0.18 26.25
C GLU A 181 2.98 -0.16 25.37
N ILE A 182 3.07 -0.68 24.13
CA ILE A 182 1.90 -0.79 23.22
C ILE A 182 0.85 -1.74 23.76
N THR A 183 1.29 -2.87 24.32
CA THR A 183 0.42 -3.99 24.68
C THR A 183 -0.11 -3.90 26.10
N GLU A 184 0.33 -2.92 26.89
CA GLU A 184 -0.17 -2.66 28.24
C GLU A 184 -1.71 -2.52 28.25
N ASP A 185 -2.37 -3.19 29.19
CA ASP A 185 -3.83 -3.25 29.28
C ASP A 185 -4.53 -3.78 28.01
N THR A 186 -3.85 -4.61 27.22
CA THR A 186 -4.44 -5.27 26.04
C THR A 186 -4.41 -6.79 26.15
N PHE A 187 -5.07 -7.48 25.23
CA PHE A 187 -5.02 -8.96 25.14
C PHE A 187 -3.64 -9.49 24.72
N LEU A 188 -2.72 -8.61 24.28
CA LEU A 188 -1.34 -8.93 23.92
C LEU A 188 -0.36 -8.64 25.08
N GLU A 189 -0.84 -8.26 26.26
CA GLU A 189 0.03 -7.98 27.40
C GLU A 189 0.79 -9.23 27.87
N GLY A 190 2.09 -9.08 28.09
CA GLY A 190 2.97 -10.11 28.67
C GLY A 190 4.31 -10.21 27.98
N GLU A 191 5.37 -10.48 28.77
CA GLU A 191 6.74 -10.61 28.25
C GLU A 191 6.84 -11.70 27.16
N ASN A 192 6.22 -12.84 27.38
CA ASN A 192 6.24 -13.95 26.40
C ASN A 192 5.61 -13.55 25.06
N ILE A 193 4.59 -12.70 25.06
CA ILE A 193 3.92 -12.23 23.85
C ILE A 193 4.79 -11.19 23.14
N SER A 194 5.42 -10.27 23.87
CA SER A 194 6.35 -9.30 23.31
C SER A 194 7.54 -9.99 22.66
N ASP A 195 8.14 -10.98 23.33
CA ASP A 195 9.21 -11.78 22.75
C ASP A 195 8.77 -12.56 21.51
N ALA A 196 7.56 -13.15 21.53
CA ALA A 196 7.01 -13.86 20.39
C ALA A 196 6.77 -12.92 19.19
N LEU A 197 6.27 -11.69 19.42
CA LEU A 197 6.07 -10.68 18.39
C LEU A 197 7.41 -10.22 17.78
N ILE A 198 8.45 -9.99 18.59
CA ILE A 198 9.80 -9.66 18.09
C ILE A 198 10.33 -10.79 17.22
N GLN A 199 10.28 -12.04 17.69
CA GLN A 199 10.78 -13.19 16.92
C GLN A 199 9.98 -13.40 15.63
N ALA A 200 8.67 -13.26 15.71
CA ALA A 200 7.80 -13.38 14.55
C ALA A 200 8.06 -12.26 13.52
N GLY A 201 8.20 -11.03 13.98
CA GLY A 201 8.57 -9.89 13.13
C GLY A 201 9.92 -10.10 12.45
N LYS A 202 10.95 -10.49 13.20
CA LYS A 202 12.28 -10.81 12.68
C LYS A 202 12.26 -11.94 11.64
N ASN A 203 11.50 -13.01 11.89
CA ASN A 203 11.43 -14.17 11.00
C ASN A 203 10.67 -13.88 9.70
N SER A 204 9.67 -13.00 9.75
CA SER A 204 8.84 -12.62 8.61
C SER A 204 9.30 -11.34 7.91
N ASP A 205 10.35 -10.69 8.44
CA ASP A 205 10.79 -9.37 7.98
C ASP A 205 9.64 -8.35 8.03
N LEU A 206 8.97 -8.24 9.19
CA LEU A 206 7.85 -7.35 9.40
C LEU A 206 7.95 -6.66 10.76
N ASP A 207 7.64 -5.36 10.80
CA ASP A 207 7.67 -4.53 11.99
C ASP A 207 6.72 -5.05 13.08
N PRO A 208 7.20 -5.52 14.24
CA PRO A 208 6.34 -6.04 15.30
C PRO A 208 5.48 -4.97 15.98
N TYR A 209 5.86 -3.69 15.92
CA TYR A 209 5.01 -2.59 16.40
C TYR A 209 3.78 -2.43 15.50
N PHE A 210 3.99 -2.49 14.18
CA PHE A 210 2.89 -2.51 13.22
C PHE A 210 1.96 -3.71 13.45
N ILE A 211 2.51 -4.92 13.65
CA ILE A 211 1.72 -6.14 13.90
C ILE A 211 0.86 -5.95 15.16
N ALA A 212 1.46 -5.51 16.28
CA ALA A 212 0.74 -5.31 17.54
C ALA A 212 -0.35 -4.23 17.39
N SER A 213 -0.03 -3.08 16.81
CA SER A 213 -0.97 -1.98 16.59
C SER A 213 -2.15 -2.42 15.72
N ARG A 214 -1.89 -3.13 14.61
CA ARG A 214 -2.94 -3.67 13.73
C ARG A 214 -3.85 -4.66 14.46
N LEU A 215 -3.27 -5.57 15.25
CA LEU A 215 -4.04 -6.53 16.03
C LEU A 215 -4.94 -5.84 17.08
N ILE A 216 -4.42 -4.85 17.78
CA ILE A 216 -5.20 -4.09 18.76
C ILE A 216 -6.34 -3.33 18.07
N GLN A 217 -6.10 -2.78 16.88
CA GLN A 217 -7.12 -2.10 16.09
C GLN A 217 -8.24 -3.05 15.64
N GLU A 218 -7.88 -4.23 15.12
CA GLU A 218 -8.83 -5.23 14.60
C GLU A 218 -9.63 -5.93 15.70
N GLN A 219 -8.98 -6.23 16.82
CA GLN A 219 -9.57 -7.02 17.92
C GLN A 219 -10.13 -6.16 19.05
N GLY A 220 -9.77 -4.85 19.07
CA GLY A 220 -9.95 -3.98 20.23
C GLY A 220 -8.97 -4.32 21.37
N ARG A 221 -8.80 -3.41 22.33
CA ARG A 221 -7.83 -3.59 23.43
C ARG A 221 -8.04 -4.87 24.22
N ARG A 222 -9.29 -5.29 24.43
CA ARG A 222 -9.62 -6.51 25.19
C ARG A 222 -9.54 -7.79 24.37
N GLY A 223 -9.37 -7.69 23.06
CA GLY A 223 -9.48 -8.82 22.16
C GLY A 223 -10.92 -9.36 22.02
N THR A 224 -11.05 -10.38 21.21
CA THR A 224 -12.30 -11.14 21.01
C THR A 224 -12.16 -12.55 21.57
N VAL A 225 -13.23 -13.33 21.54
CA VAL A 225 -13.18 -14.74 21.95
C VAL A 225 -12.15 -15.56 21.16
N LEU A 226 -11.89 -15.17 19.90
CA LEU A 226 -10.91 -15.85 19.04
C LEU A 226 -9.46 -15.49 19.38
N SER A 227 -9.20 -14.29 19.89
CA SER A 227 -7.86 -13.88 20.33
C SER A 227 -7.55 -14.27 21.77
N GLN A 228 -8.59 -14.43 22.61
CA GLN A 228 -8.45 -14.84 24.01
C GLN A 228 -8.42 -16.36 24.24
N GLY A 229 -8.72 -17.13 23.21
CA GLY A 229 -8.81 -18.57 23.25
C GLY A 229 -10.25 -19.09 23.25
N TYR A 230 -10.61 -19.80 22.19
CA TYR A 230 -11.93 -20.35 21.96
C TYR A 230 -11.88 -21.88 21.97
N GLU A 231 -12.80 -22.54 22.73
CA GLU A 231 -12.88 -24.00 22.77
C GLU A 231 -13.59 -24.51 21.50
N TYR A 232 -12.85 -25.27 20.68
CA TYR A 232 -13.36 -25.88 19.47
C TYR A 232 -12.91 -27.36 19.41
N ASN A 233 -13.85 -28.28 19.23
CA ASN A 233 -13.59 -29.74 19.19
C ASN A 233 -12.75 -30.27 20.38
N GLY A 234 -12.94 -29.72 21.58
CA GLY A 234 -12.23 -30.14 22.80
C GLY A 234 -10.78 -29.59 22.91
N GLN A 235 -10.42 -28.63 22.08
CA GLN A 235 -9.12 -27.94 22.11
C GLN A 235 -9.34 -26.43 22.18
N VAL A 236 -8.51 -25.73 22.93
CA VAL A 236 -8.48 -24.26 22.89
C VAL A 236 -7.65 -23.83 21.69
N ILE A 237 -8.22 -22.95 20.84
CA ILE A 237 -7.60 -22.40 19.65
C ILE A 237 -7.56 -20.88 19.70
N TYR A 238 -6.65 -20.27 18.93
CA TYR A 238 -6.45 -18.83 18.85
C TYR A 238 -6.40 -18.36 17.41
N ASN A 239 -7.22 -17.36 17.04
CA ASN A 239 -7.22 -16.74 15.73
C ASN A 239 -7.22 -15.21 15.88
N PRO A 240 -6.08 -14.61 16.29
CA PRO A 240 -6.01 -13.18 16.60
C PRO A 240 -6.19 -12.27 15.37
N PHE A 241 -6.04 -12.80 14.15
CA PHE A 241 -6.23 -12.06 12.90
C PHE A 241 -7.61 -12.25 12.27
N ASN A 242 -8.54 -12.92 12.93
CA ASN A 242 -9.88 -13.22 12.39
C ASN A 242 -9.87 -13.87 11.00
N ILE A 243 -8.84 -14.67 10.69
CA ILE A 243 -8.72 -15.31 9.39
C ILE A 243 -9.88 -16.28 9.19
N ASN A 244 -10.50 -16.22 8.00
CA ASN A 244 -11.71 -16.97 7.66
C ASN A 244 -12.94 -16.69 8.54
N ALA A 245 -12.95 -15.54 9.24
CA ALA A 245 -14.10 -15.07 10.04
C ALA A 245 -15.20 -14.53 9.11
N THR A 246 -15.87 -15.40 8.37
CA THR A 246 -16.93 -15.09 7.40
C THR A 246 -18.21 -15.85 7.71
N GLY A 247 -19.37 -15.28 7.43
CA GLY A 247 -20.66 -15.93 7.66
C GLY A 247 -21.80 -14.93 7.71
N ASN A 248 -23.04 -15.45 7.84
CA ASN A 248 -24.26 -14.64 7.88
C ASN A 248 -24.74 -14.35 9.31
N SER A 249 -24.08 -14.94 10.32
CA SER A 249 -24.35 -14.71 11.74
C SER A 249 -23.05 -14.68 12.53
N SER A 250 -23.07 -14.05 13.70
CA SER A 250 -21.89 -14.02 14.59
C SER A 250 -21.40 -15.41 14.99
N GLU A 251 -22.33 -16.37 15.15
CA GLU A 251 -22.00 -17.75 15.47
C GLU A 251 -21.27 -18.44 14.31
N GLU A 252 -21.78 -18.30 13.07
CA GLU A 252 -21.16 -18.85 11.85
C GLU A 252 -19.77 -18.25 11.63
N ILE A 253 -19.60 -16.94 11.82
CA ILE A 253 -18.32 -16.23 11.71
C ILE A 253 -17.28 -16.79 12.68
N ILE A 254 -17.67 -16.98 13.96
CA ILE A 254 -16.78 -17.53 14.98
C ILE A 254 -16.45 -19.00 14.67
N GLN A 255 -17.42 -19.82 14.26
CA GLN A 255 -17.22 -21.23 13.94
C GLN A 255 -16.24 -21.40 12.76
N ASN A 256 -16.44 -20.68 11.67
CA ASN A 256 -15.56 -20.76 10.49
C ASN A 256 -14.12 -20.32 10.83
N ALA A 257 -13.95 -19.26 11.61
CA ALA A 257 -12.63 -18.82 12.06
C ALA A 257 -11.98 -19.80 13.04
N ALA A 258 -12.77 -20.44 13.90
CA ALA A 258 -12.30 -21.45 14.85
C ALA A 258 -11.88 -22.74 14.15
N GLU A 259 -12.68 -23.22 13.20
CA GLU A 259 -12.35 -24.38 12.36
C GLU A 259 -11.03 -24.16 11.63
N TYR A 260 -10.84 -22.98 10.99
CA TYR A 260 -9.60 -22.63 10.33
C TYR A 260 -8.39 -22.71 11.29
N ALA A 261 -8.48 -22.06 12.46
CA ALA A 261 -7.41 -22.08 13.45
C ALA A 261 -7.09 -23.49 13.96
N TYR A 262 -8.12 -24.33 14.15
CA TYR A 262 -7.98 -25.72 14.54
C TYR A 262 -7.23 -26.53 13.47
N GLU A 263 -7.58 -26.37 12.20
CA GLU A 263 -6.92 -27.03 11.07
C GLU A 263 -5.46 -26.58 10.91
N GLN A 264 -5.14 -25.31 11.26
CA GLN A 264 -3.76 -24.79 11.27
C GLN A 264 -2.97 -25.21 12.52
N GLY A 265 -3.60 -25.82 13.52
CA GLY A 265 -2.97 -26.20 14.78
C GLY A 265 -2.59 -25.00 15.66
N TRP A 266 -3.37 -23.91 15.61
CA TRP A 266 -3.16 -22.71 16.44
C TRP A 266 -3.73 -22.89 17.84
N ASP A 267 -3.09 -23.75 18.63
CA ASP A 267 -3.48 -24.13 19.99
C ASP A 267 -2.87 -23.23 21.10
N SER A 268 -2.18 -22.15 20.68
CA SER A 268 -1.70 -21.07 21.57
C SER A 268 -1.77 -19.72 20.84
N LEU A 269 -1.82 -18.62 21.62
CA LEU A 269 -1.79 -17.27 21.05
C LEU A 269 -0.55 -17.06 20.19
N GLU A 270 0.62 -17.52 20.63
CA GLU A 270 1.88 -17.44 19.89
C GLU A 270 1.77 -18.11 18.50
N LYS A 271 1.22 -19.32 18.42
CA LYS A 271 1.03 -20.00 17.13
C LYS A 271 0.03 -19.28 16.23
N GLY A 272 -1.04 -18.75 16.80
CA GLY A 272 -2.01 -17.93 16.07
C GLY A 272 -1.39 -16.63 15.55
N LEU A 273 -0.51 -15.98 16.33
CA LEU A 273 0.24 -14.81 15.90
C LEU A 273 1.18 -15.13 14.74
N ILE A 274 2.03 -16.13 14.88
CA ILE A 274 3.00 -16.52 13.83
C ILE A 274 2.27 -16.88 12.52
N GLY A 275 1.23 -17.73 12.60
CA GLY A 275 0.49 -18.14 11.40
C GLY A 275 -0.31 -17.01 10.76
N GLY A 276 -0.85 -16.09 11.54
CA GLY A 276 -1.61 -14.95 11.05
C GLY A 276 -0.73 -13.87 10.39
N ILE A 277 0.50 -13.68 10.86
CA ILE A 277 1.49 -12.78 10.24
C ILE A 277 1.76 -13.19 8.80
N ASP A 278 1.97 -14.48 8.54
CA ASP A 278 2.19 -14.98 7.17
C ASP A 278 1.00 -14.70 6.25
N PHE A 279 -0.21 -14.78 6.77
CA PHE A 279 -1.42 -14.44 6.01
C PHE A 279 -1.49 -12.95 5.70
N MET A 280 -1.26 -12.08 6.70
CA MET A 280 -1.24 -10.63 6.54
C MET A 280 -0.14 -10.18 5.57
N LYS A 281 1.05 -10.78 5.67
CA LYS A 281 2.18 -10.51 4.76
C LYS A 281 1.80 -10.79 3.30
N LYS A 282 1.21 -11.95 3.02
CA LYS A 282 0.75 -12.31 1.66
C LYS A 282 -0.37 -11.40 1.15
N GLY A 283 -1.21 -10.89 2.05
CA GLY A 283 -2.31 -9.99 1.70
C GLY A 283 -1.87 -8.62 1.21
N TYR A 284 -0.77 -8.09 1.75
CA TYR A 284 -0.33 -6.71 1.50
C TYR A 284 1.16 -6.60 1.18
N ILE A 285 2.05 -7.07 2.07
CA ILE A 285 3.49 -6.84 1.97
C ILE A 285 4.09 -7.50 0.74
N ASP A 286 3.79 -8.78 0.50
CA ASP A 286 4.27 -9.53 -0.68
C ASP A 286 3.68 -9.00 -1.99
N ARG A 287 2.66 -8.14 -1.91
CA ARG A 287 2.10 -7.39 -3.03
C ARG A 287 2.77 -6.02 -3.24
N GLY A 288 3.80 -5.70 -2.43
CA GLY A 288 4.50 -4.42 -2.47
C GLY A 288 3.81 -3.30 -1.69
N GLN A 289 2.68 -3.56 -1.02
CA GLN A 289 1.99 -2.60 -0.16
C GLN A 289 2.64 -2.58 1.23
N ASN A 290 3.92 -2.20 1.28
CA ASN A 290 4.79 -2.29 2.45
C ASN A 290 4.88 -1.01 3.30
N THR A 291 3.92 -0.08 3.14
CA THR A 291 3.68 1.07 4.02
C THR A 291 2.19 1.21 4.32
N LEU A 292 1.83 1.92 5.39
CA LEU A 292 0.42 2.19 5.70
C LEU A 292 -0.28 2.93 4.56
N TYR A 293 0.40 3.89 3.95
CA TYR A 293 -0.09 4.63 2.80
C TYR A 293 -0.38 3.72 1.61
N LEU A 294 0.55 2.84 1.24
CA LEU A 294 0.37 1.91 0.12
C LEU A 294 -0.71 0.86 0.37
N GLN A 295 -0.93 0.47 1.63
CA GLN A 295 -2.03 -0.42 1.99
C GLN A 295 -3.39 0.27 1.86
N LYS A 296 -3.45 1.57 2.15
CA LYS A 296 -4.70 2.33 2.02
C LYS A 296 -5.08 2.57 0.56
N PHE A 297 -4.15 3.05 -0.26
CA PHE A 297 -4.48 3.56 -1.59
C PHE A 297 -4.26 2.57 -2.74
N ASP A 298 -3.61 1.44 -2.49
CA ASP A 298 -3.36 0.36 -3.45
C ASP A 298 -2.90 0.85 -4.84
N ILE A 299 -1.84 1.65 -4.82
CA ILE A 299 -1.23 2.26 -6.01
C ILE A 299 -0.02 1.47 -6.53
N VAL A 300 0.24 0.29 -5.99
CA VAL A 300 1.30 -0.62 -6.45
C VAL A 300 0.74 -1.53 -7.52
N ASP A 301 1.24 -1.37 -8.74
CA ASP A 301 0.81 -2.19 -9.89
C ASP A 301 1.43 -3.59 -9.80
N GLN A 302 0.70 -4.51 -9.20
CA GLN A 302 0.97 -5.93 -9.30
C GLN A 302 -0.06 -6.57 -10.22
N ASP A 303 0.41 -7.17 -11.30
CA ASP A 303 -0.42 -7.92 -12.25
C ASP A 303 -1.54 -7.11 -12.94
N GLY A 304 -1.41 -5.78 -13.01
CA GLY A 304 -2.39 -4.88 -13.61
C GLY A 304 -3.60 -4.59 -12.73
N SER A 305 -3.50 -4.84 -11.42
CA SER A 305 -4.57 -4.56 -10.47
C SER A 305 -4.19 -3.39 -9.54
N LEU A 306 -4.78 -2.22 -9.77
CA LEU A 306 -4.70 -1.04 -8.92
C LEU A 306 -6.05 -0.81 -8.24
N TYR A 307 -6.07 -0.17 -7.07
CA TYR A 307 -7.28 0.27 -6.36
C TYR A 307 -8.24 -0.87 -5.96
N THR A 308 -7.76 -2.12 -5.85
CA THR A 308 -8.59 -3.32 -5.62
C THR A 308 -8.28 -4.04 -4.31
N ASN A 309 -7.14 -3.73 -3.69
CA ASN A 309 -6.67 -4.35 -2.46
C ASN A 309 -6.40 -3.31 -1.36
N GLN A 310 -7.35 -2.41 -1.14
CA GLN A 310 -7.27 -1.42 -0.07
C GLN A 310 -7.54 -2.08 1.29
N TYR A 311 -6.77 -1.69 2.31
CA TYR A 311 -6.89 -2.26 3.65
C TYR A 311 -8.26 -1.95 4.28
N MET A 312 -8.72 -0.69 4.23
CA MET A 312 -10.03 -0.29 4.77
C MET A 312 -10.58 0.95 4.09
N GLN A 313 -11.89 1.22 4.32
CA GLN A 313 -12.56 2.40 3.73
C GLN A 313 -12.22 3.71 4.47
N ASN A 314 -11.83 3.67 5.75
CA ASN A 314 -11.49 4.88 6.51
C ASN A 314 -10.28 5.59 5.87
N LEU A 315 -10.54 6.79 5.29
CA LEU A 315 -9.53 7.62 4.64
C LEU A 315 -8.40 8.05 5.58
N LEU A 316 -8.70 8.18 6.88
CA LEU A 316 -7.77 8.65 7.90
C LEU A 316 -7.03 7.52 8.63
N ALA A 317 -7.27 6.27 8.28
CA ALA A 317 -6.64 5.12 8.94
C ALA A 317 -5.12 5.16 8.91
N PRO A 318 -4.45 5.44 7.78
CA PRO A 318 -2.99 5.51 7.74
C PRO A 318 -2.42 6.54 8.71
N LYS A 319 -3.08 7.69 8.81
CA LYS A 319 -2.66 8.76 9.73
C LYS A 319 -2.78 8.32 11.19
N SER A 320 -3.89 7.69 11.56
CA SER A 320 -4.12 7.22 12.93
C SER A 320 -3.14 6.11 13.31
N GLU A 321 -2.95 5.11 12.44
CA GLU A 321 -1.99 4.02 12.67
C GLU A 321 -0.54 4.55 12.74
N ALA A 322 -0.17 5.46 11.84
CA ALA A 322 1.16 6.08 11.81
C ALA A 322 1.45 6.89 13.07
N SER A 323 0.46 7.64 13.58
CA SER A 323 0.60 8.40 14.82
C SER A 323 0.88 7.47 16.01
N ASN A 324 0.11 6.38 16.13
CA ASN A 324 0.35 5.38 17.16
C ASN A 324 1.76 4.75 17.05
N MET A 325 2.20 4.41 15.84
CA MET A 325 3.54 3.87 15.63
C MET A 325 4.63 4.88 16.00
N LEU A 326 4.49 6.15 15.59
CA LEU A 326 5.44 7.21 15.93
C LEU A 326 5.56 7.39 17.45
N GLU A 327 4.44 7.44 18.19
CA GLU A 327 4.43 7.54 19.64
C GLU A 327 5.25 6.43 20.30
N ILE A 328 5.17 5.21 19.77
CA ILE A 328 5.91 4.06 20.28
C ILE A 328 7.41 4.18 20.00
N TYR A 329 7.78 4.55 18.79
CA TYR A 329 9.19 4.79 18.45
C TYR A 329 9.81 5.91 19.29
N GLN A 330 9.04 6.95 19.60
CA GLN A 330 9.45 8.03 20.49
C GLN A 330 9.58 7.56 21.95
N ALA A 331 8.58 6.84 22.47
CA ALA A 331 8.60 6.32 23.84
C ALA A 331 9.74 5.31 24.06
N SER A 332 10.08 4.53 23.03
CA SER A 332 11.20 3.57 23.07
C SER A 332 12.57 4.19 22.80
N ASP A 333 12.67 5.51 22.55
CA ASP A 333 13.90 6.22 22.15
C ASP A 333 14.58 5.60 20.90
N THR A 334 13.75 5.12 19.96
CA THR A 334 14.21 4.45 18.73
C THR A 334 13.75 5.14 17.45
N VAL A 335 13.16 6.34 17.56
CA VAL A 335 12.70 7.12 16.40
C VAL A 335 13.85 7.45 15.43
N ASP A 336 15.06 7.62 15.93
CA ASP A 336 16.27 7.90 15.16
C ASP A 336 17.05 6.63 14.75
N ALA A 337 16.42 5.46 14.78
CA ALA A 337 17.01 4.24 14.21
C ALA A 337 17.12 4.34 12.68
N GLU A 338 17.79 3.36 12.05
CA GLU A 338 17.95 3.29 10.58
C GLU A 338 16.62 2.93 9.91
N LEU A 339 15.65 3.88 9.88
CA LEU A 339 14.34 3.69 9.30
C LEU A 339 14.34 4.11 7.82
N ASN A 340 13.61 3.36 6.98
CA ASN A 340 13.37 3.72 5.58
C ASN A 340 11.93 4.19 5.38
N PHE A 341 11.76 5.24 4.54
CA PHE A 341 10.47 5.81 4.19
C PHE A 341 10.28 5.78 2.68
N ILE A 342 9.18 5.18 2.22
CA ILE A 342 8.87 5.02 0.79
C ILE A 342 7.91 6.12 0.36
N ILE A 343 8.41 7.06 -0.44
CA ILE A 343 7.68 8.27 -0.84
C ILE A 343 7.11 8.10 -2.23
N PRO A 344 5.78 8.04 -2.40
CA PRO A 344 5.17 7.93 -3.72
C PRO A 344 5.26 9.26 -4.49
N LEU A 345 5.66 9.15 -5.75
CA LEU A 345 5.75 10.26 -6.70
C LEU A 345 4.75 10.02 -7.83
N TYR A 346 3.79 10.94 -7.96
CA TYR A 346 2.79 10.89 -9.03
C TYR A 346 3.18 11.77 -10.21
N GLU A 347 2.78 11.38 -11.41
CA GLU A 347 2.97 12.20 -12.60
C GLU A 347 1.92 13.35 -12.61
N ASN A 348 2.33 14.50 -13.13
CA ASN A 348 1.46 15.67 -13.33
C ASN A 348 0.79 16.21 -12.05
N MET A 349 1.44 16.11 -10.89
CA MET A 349 0.94 16.75 -9.68
C MET A 349 0.91 18.28 -9.85
N PRO A 350 -0.10 18.97 -9.29
CA PRO A 350 -0.12 20.43 -9.28
C PRO A 350 1.05 21.01 -8.47
N ASP A 351 1.51 22.22 -8.83
CA ASP A 351 2.56 22.91 -8.09
C ASP A 351 2.14 23.24 -6.65
N GLU A 352 0.86 23.58 -6.47
CA GLU A 352 0.30 23.87 -5.15
C GLU A 352 -0.05 22.57 -4.41
N VAL A 353 0.26 22.56 -3.12
CA VAL A 353 -0.08 21.45 -2.22
C VAL A 353 -1.59 21.43 -1.98
N SER A 354 -2.18 20.25 -1.93
CA SER A 354 -3.63 20.08 -1.70
C SER A 354 -4.01 20.58 -0.30
N GLU A 355 -4.85 21.60 -0.21
CA GLU A 355 -5.28 22.20 1.06
C GLU A 355 -6.31 21.33 1.81
N ARG A 356 -6.29 21.46 3.16
CA ARG A 356 -7.28 20.84 4.04
C ARG A 356 -8.68 21.44 3.88
#